data_b46e30baa86a0936721ffb08191b34c9
#
_entry.id   b46e30baa86a0936721ffb08191b34c9
#
_cell.length_a   1.000
_cell.length_b   1.000
_cell.length_c   1.000
_cell.angle_alpha   90.00
_cell.angle_beta   90.00
_cell.angle_gamma   90.00
#
_symmetry.space_group_name_H-M   'P 1'
#
loop_
_entity.id
_entity.type
_entity.pdbx_description
1 polymer ?
#
loop_
_entity_poly.entity_id
_entity_poly.type
_entity_poly.pdbx_seq_one_letter_code
_entity_poly.pdbx_strand_id
1 'polypeptide(L)'
;MLALSLGPAVTLGLVRFAYALLLPAMRDDLDWSYALAGGLNTANAAGYLAGALLAAPIAYRLGVRRSFVVALLAAALALLASALPTVYAAHVVLRIVAGVGGAVAFVSGGVLAAHATSGRPGEPSAATVLGLYYGGGGAGILVSGLAMPALLELEPVEPAAWRIGWVCIGIASLLALVVAGMATRRLPEESETDGGEDGAEARNGDEVSPVRLLAPALAAYFLFGTGYIVYMTFVVAFLMDRGAGALEVSVFWALLGATAAASAPVWAPVIEGLSGGRPLAAVIAVVAVGAILPLVFDGTLAAFASAALFGGSFLAVVTATTALVRHSLPAHAWPTGIAAFTILFATGQCVGPVASGAISDSFGRLEPGLGLSAIILFAGALVALAQRGVRHDV
;
A
#
# COMPACT_ATOMS: atom_id res chain seq x y z
N MET A 1 -10.96 18.78 0.31
CA MET A 1 -10.65 17.43 -0.20
C MET A 1 -9.17 17.21 -0.45
N LEU A 2 -8.50 18.03 -1.28
CA LEU A 2 -7.05 17.89 -1.54
C LEU A 2 -6.19 17.82 -0.27
N ALA A 3 -6.54 18.56 0.78
CA ALA A 3 -5.80 18.51 2.04
C ALA A 3 -5.93 17.14 2.78
N LEU A 4 -7.06 16.45 2.65
CA LEU A 4 -7.24 15.12 3.23
C LEU A 4 -6.46 14.04 2.46
N SER A 5 -6.25 14.21 1.14
CA SER A 5 -5.44 13.27 0.34
C SER A 5 -3.96 13.26 0.74
N LEU A 6 -3.49 14.26 1.51
CA LEU A 6 -2.19 14.21 2.17
C LEU A 6 -2.09 13.08 3.20
N GLY A 7 -3.21 12.60 3.76
CA GLY A 7 -3.21 11.41 4.61
C GLY A 7 -2.65 10.18 3.89
N PRO A 8 -3.29 9.70 2.81
CA PRO A 8 -2.73 8.61 1.99
C PRO A 8 -1.36 8.92 1.38
N ALA A 9 -1.06 10.18 1.01
CA ALA A 9 0.26 10.55 0.53
C ALA A 9 1.35 10.22 1.57
N VAL A 10 1.10 10.55 2.84
CA VAL A 10 2.00 10.20 3.93
C VAL A 10 1.96 8.70 4.21
N THR A 11 0.78 8.10 4.44
CA THR A 11 0.67 6.75 4.98
C THR A 11 1.07 5.66 3.98
N LEU A 12 0.81 5.84 2.69
CA LEU A 12 1.25 4.94 1.63
C LEU A 12 2.56 5.42 1.00
N GLY A 13 2.61 6.67 0.54
CA GLY A 13 3.77 7.18 -0.19
C GLY A 13 5.02 7.25 0.69
N LEU A 14 4.96 7.95 1.80
CA LEU A 14 6.14 8.22 2.63
C LEU A 14 6.41 7.13 3.67
N VAL A 15 5.40 6.68 4.43
CA VAL A 15 5.57 5.67 5.48
C VAL A 15 5.92 4.31 4.90
N ARG A 16 5.26 3.93 3.80
CA ARG A 16 5.34 2.57 3.29
C ARG A 16 6.35 2.43 2.16
N PHE A 17 6.22 3.23 1.11
CA PHE A 17 6.94 3.01 -0.14
C PHE A 17 8.25 3.80 -0.26
N ALA A 18 8.39 4.98 0.36
CA ALA A 18 9.63 5.74 0.28
C ALA A 18 10.85 5.01 0.90
N TYR A 19 10.61 4.01 1.76
CA TYR A 19 11.67 3.15 2.28
C TYR A 19 12.49 2.47 1.18
N ALA A 20 11.86 2.07 0.08
CA ALA A 20 12.56 1.43 -1.03
C ALA A 20 13.66 2.31 -1.65
N LEU A 21 13.49 3.64 -1.58
CA LEU A 21 14.48 4.62 -2.05
C LEU A 21 15.66 4.76 -1.09
N LEU A 22 15.43 4.54 0.20
CA LEU A 22 16.47 4.64 1.24
C LEU A 22 17.17 3.31 1.51
N LEU A 23 16.53 2.19 1.14
CA LEU A 23 16.99 0.84 1.44
C LEU A 23 18.42 0.56 0.96
N PRO A 24 18.82 0.93 -0.28
CA PRO A 24 20.21 0.67 -0.73
C PRO A 24 21.22 1.35 0.18
N ALA A 25 21.08 2.64 0.43
CA ALA A 25 22.00 3.41 1.27
C ALA A 25 22.01 2.92 2.74
N MET A 26 20.85 2.54 3.29
CA MET A 26 20.76 1.97 4.63
C MET A 26 21.45 0.61 4.72
N ARG A 27 21.24 -0.24 3.71
CA ARG A 27 21.81 -1.57 3.66
C ARG A 27 23.33 -1.49 3.63
N ASP A 28 23.87 -0.63 2.81
CA ASP A 28 25.32 -0.49 2.62
C ASP A 28 26.00 0.15 3.85
N ASP A 29 25.39 1.19 4.48
CA ASP A 29 25.93 1.84 5.67
C ASP A 29 25.85 0.96 6.93
N LEU A 30 24.79 0.14 7.06
CA LEU A 30 24.52 -0.66 8.25
C LEU A 30 24.92 -2.15 8.08
N ASP A 31 25.53 -2.49 6.95
CA ASP A 31 25.96 -3.86 6.59
C ASP A 31 24.83 -4.89 6.74
N TRP A 32 23.65 -4.54 6.23
CA TRP A 32 22.48 -5.42 6.29
C TRP A 32 22.41 -6.37 5.11
N SER A 33 22.00 -7.60 5.38
CA SER A 33 21.58 -8.53 4.33
C SER A 33 20.25 -8.09 3.71
N TYR A 34 19.91 -8.61 2.53
CA TYR A 34 18.60 -8.37 1.90
C TYR A 34 17.44 -8.87 2.77
N ALA A 35 17.65 -9.97 3.53
CA ALA A 35 16.65 -10.47 4.47
C ALA A 35 16.37 -9.47 5.60
N LEU A 36 17.41 -8.85 6.18
CA LEU A 36 17.23 -7.81 7.20
C LEU A 36 16.56 -6.57 6.62
N ALA A 37 16.98 -6.11 5.45
CA ALA A 37 16.37 -4.98 4.77
C ALA A 37 14.89 -5.25 4.43
N GLY A 38 14.56 -6.44 3.92
CA GLY A 38 13.18 -6.89 3.69
C GLY A 38 12.38 -7.00 4.99
N GLY A 39 13.04 -7.41 6.08
CA GLY A 39 12.44 -7.51 7.42
C GLY A 39 11.87 -6.21 7.96
N LEU A 40 12.46 -5.05 7.61
CA LEU A 40 11.90 -3.75 7.98
C LEU A 40 10.58 -3.45 7.24
N ASN A 41 10.46 -3.90 6.00
CA ASN A 41 9.18 -3.75 5.28
C ASN A 41 8.12 -4.74 5.81
N THR A 42 8.53 -5.95 6.17
CA THR A 42 7.69 -6.91 6.93
C THR A 42 7.22 -6.31 8.26
N ALA A 43 8.10 -5.68 9.03
CA ALA A 43 7.74 -5.03 10.29
C ALA A 43 6.70 -3.91 10.08
N ASN A 44 6.87 -3.10 9.03
CA ASN A 44 5.89 -2.09 8.67
C ASN A 44 4.54 -2.71 8.26
N ALA A 45 4.55 -3.79 7.48
CA ALA A 45 3.33 -4.50 7.07
C ALA A 45 2.60 -5.13 8.26
N ALA A 46 3.32 -5.73 9.20
CA ALA A 46 2.77 -6.27 10.45
C ALA A 46 2.14 -5.15 11.31
N GLY A 47 2.84 -4.02 11.43
CA GLY A 47 2.30 -2.82 12.08
C GLY A 47 1.03 -2.32 11.39
N TYR A 48 1.03 -2.27 10.06
CA TYR A 48 -0.12 -1.84 9.27
C TYR A 48 -1.33 -2.78 9.48
N LEU A 49 -1.13 -4.10 9.50
CA LEU A 49 -2.19 -5.06 9.81
C LEU A 49 -2.75 -4.82 11.22
N ALA A 50 -1.88 -4.70 12.22
CA ALA A 50 -2.31 -4.40 13.59
C ALA A 50 -3.09 -3.08 13.67
N GLY A 51 -2.59 -2.03 13.02
CA GLY A 51 -3.25 -0.72 12.95
C GLY A 51 -4.62 -0.77 12.27
N ALA A 52 -4.75 -1.53 11.18
CA ALA A 52 -6.03 -1.70 10.49
C ALA A 52 -7.08 -2.39 11.38
N LEU A 53 -6.67 -3.41 12.13
CA LEU A 53 -7.55 -4.09 13.11
C LEU A 53 -7.92 -3.20 14.29
N LEU A 54 -7.01 -2.32 14.69
CA LEU A 54 -7.21 -1.40 15.82
C LEU A 54 -7.91 -0.09 15.43
N ALA A 55 -8.05 0.21 14.15
CA ALA A 55 -8.58 1.49 13.68
C ALA A 55 -10.00 1.77 14.20
N ALA A 56 -10.90 0.79 14.10
CA ALA A 56 -12.28 0.95 14.59
C ALA A 56 -12.37 1.14 16.12
N PRO A 57 -11.76 0.30 16.99
CA PRO A 57 -11.78 0.54 18.42
C PRO A 57 -11.08 1.83 18.86
N ILE A 58 -10.03 2.26 18.14
CA ILE A 58 -9.38 3.55 18.41
C ILE A 58 -10.31 4.70 18.02
N ALA A 59 -10.95 4.64 16.85
CA ALA A 59 -11.89 5.65 16.41
C ALA A 59 -13.11 5.75 17.32
N TYR A 60 -13.61 4.62 17.83
CA TYR A 60 -14.69 4.60 18.83
C TYR A 60 -14.31 5.33 20.12
N ARG A 61 -13.08 5.16 20.62
CA ARG A 61 -12.64 5.77 21.90
C ARG A 61 -12.21 7.24 21.77
N LEU A 62 -11.56 7.59 20.69
CA LEU A 62 -10.94 8.92 20.51
C LEU A 62 -11.74 9.85 19.58
N GLY A 63 -12.72 9.29 18.84
CA GLY A 63 -13.33 9.94 17.69
C GLY A 63 -12.45 9.85 16.43
N VAL A 64 -13.07 9.79 15.26
CA VAL A 64 -12.40 9.56 13.97
C VAL A 64 -11.35 10.64 13.67
N ARG A 65 -11.68 11.90 13.94
CA ARG A 65 -10.78 13.03 13.69
C ARG A 65 -9.51 13.01 14.55
N ARG A 66 -9.66 12.76 15.86
CA ARG A 66 -8.50 12.66 16.76
C ARG A 66 -7.66 11.44 16.42
N SER A 67 -8.28 10.32 16.08
CA SER A 67 -7.60 9.10 15.63
C SER A 67 -6.74 9.37 14.39
N PHE A 68 -7.27 10.08 13.40
CA PHE A 68 -6.53 10.50 12.21
C PHE A 68 -5.29 11.33 12.57
N VAL A 69 -5.46 12.38 13.35
CA VAL A 69 -4.38 13.33 13.69
C VAL A 69 -3.31 12.67 14.56
N VAL A 70 -3.70 11.93 15.60
CA VAL A 70 -2.75 11.28 16.53
C VAL A 70 -1.98 10.16 15.82
N ALA A 71 -2.65 9.37 15.01
CA ALA A 71 -2.02 8.29 14.27
C ALA A 71 -1.04 8.82 13.21
N LEU A 72 -1.41 9.87 12.49
CA LEU A 72 -0.53 10.50 11.51
C LEU A 72 0.69 11.16 12.17
N LEU A 73 0.50 11.77 13.36
CA LEU A 73 1.60 12.30 14.17
C LEU A 73 2.55 11.19 14.63
N ALA A 74 2.02 10.07 15.15
CA ALA A 74 2.82 8.94 15.57
C ALA A 74 3.64 8.37 14.41
N ALA A 75 3.04 8.24 13.23
CA ALA A 75 3.74 7.80 12.03
C ALA A 75 4.85 8.78 11.62
N ALA A 76 4.58 10.08 11.58
CA ALA A 76 5.57 11.11 11.22
C ALA A 76 6.75 11.15 12.21
N LEU A 77 6.48 11.06 13.51
CA LEU A 77 7.53 11.00 14.54
C LEU A 77 8.37 9.72 14.44
N ALA A 78 7.76 8.57 14.12
CA ALA A 78 8.49 7.33 13.90
C ALA A 78 9.41 7.43 12.67
N LEU A 79 8.99 8.12 11.60
CA LEU A 79 9.85 8.38 10.43
C LEU A 79 11.04 9.29 10.81
N LEU A 80 10.80 10.38 11.52
CA LEU A 80 11.89 11.25 12.02
C LEU A 80 12.86 10.48 12.91
N ALA A 81 12.33 9.71 13.85
CA ALA A 81 13.15 8.91 14.77
C ALA A 81 13.97 7.83 14.04
N SER A 82 13.52 7.38 12.85
CA SER A 82 14.26 6.39 12.05
C SER A 82 15.63 6.89 11.55
N ALA A 83 15.89 8.19 11.62
CA ALA A 83 17.20 8.76 11.32
C ALA A 83 18.25 8.51 12.42
N LEU A 84 17.86 8.16 13.64
CA LEU A 84 18.76 8.13 14.81
C LEU A 84 19.46 6.79 15.04
N PRO A 85 18.77 5.63 15.02
CA PRO A 85 19.36 4.38 15.46
C PRO A 85 20.34 3.79 14.43
N THR A 86 21.28 3.02 14.93
CA THR A 86 22.14 2.10 14.17
C THR A 86 21.77 0.64 14.44
N VAL A 87 20.98 0.39 15.49
CA VAL A 87 20.58 -0.95 15.92
C VAL A 87 19.32 -1.39 15.16
N TYR A 88 19.38 -2.55 14.52
CA TYR A 88 18.28 -3.11 13.73
C TYR A 88 16.94 -3.19 14.48
N ALA A 89 16.96 -3.67 15.75
CA ALA A 89 15.75 -3.80 16.54
C ALA A 89 15.00 -2.48 16.76
N ALA A 90 15.75 -1.36 16.89
CA ALA A 90 15.13 -0.04 17.01
C ALA A 90 14.40 0.36 15.71
N HIS A 91 15.00 0.11 14.55
CA HIS A 91 14.34 0.32 13.27
C HIS A 91 13.08 -0.55 13.12
N VAL A 92 13.14 -1.82 13.55
CA VAL A 92 11.94 -2.72 13.54
C VAL A 92 10.80 -2.11 14.36
N VAL A 93 11.07 -1.64 15.59
CA VAL A 93 10.04 -1.00 16.43
C VAL A 93 9.48 0.26 15.76
N LEU A 94 10.33 1.13 15.22
CA LEU A 94 9.90 2.35 14.54
C LEU A 94 9.08 2.04 13.29
N ARG A 95 9.44 1.01 12.52
CA ARG A 95 8.67 0.56 11.36
C ARG A 95 7.31 -0.02 11.74
N ILE A 96 7.19 -0.74 12.86
CA ILE A 96 5.90 -1.21 13.40
C ILE A 96 5.05 -0.01 13.81
N VAL A 97 5.59 0.95 14.57
CA VAL A 97 4.87 2.15 15.00
C VAL A 97 4.39 2.97 13.79
N ALA A 98 5.26 3.18 12.81
CA ALA A 98 4.91 3.86 11.57
C ALA A 98 3.80 3.13 10.80
N GLY A 99 3.83 1.78 10.78
CA GLY A 99 2.81 0.96 10.17
C GLY A 99 1.45 1.07 10.86
N VAL A 100 1.42 0.95 12.20
CA VAL A 100 0.20 1.12 13.01
C VAL A 100 -0.40 2.50 12.79
N GLY A 101 0.41 3.56 12.95
CA GLY A 101 -0.03 4.94 12.74
C GLY A 101 -0.52 5.17 11.30
N GLY A 102 0.21 4.63 10.33
CA GLY A 102 -0.16 4.71 8.92
C GLY A 102 -1.53 4.10 8.63
N ALA A 103 -1.80 2.89 9.15
CA ALA A 103 -3.08 2.22 8.93
C ALA A 103 -4.25 2.92 9.61
N VAL A 104 -4.09 3.30 10.89
CA VAL A 104 -5.15 4.01 11.63
C VAL A 104 -5.46 5.35 10.95
N ALA A 105 -4.44 6.12 10.53
CA ALA A 105 -4.65 7.37 9.82
C ALA A 105 -5.30 7.16 8.45
N PHE A 106 -4.89 6.13 7.70
CA PHE A 106 -5.45 5.82 6.39
C PHE A 106 -6.95 5.48 6.48
N VAL A 107 -7.33 4.62 7.42
CA VAL A 107 -8.72 4.21 7.63
C VAL A 107 -9.56 5.39 8.14
N SER A 108 -9.12 6.09 9.20
CA SER A 108 -9.84 7.21 9.77
C SER A 108 -9.99 8.38 8.80
N GLY A 109 -8.96 8.66 8.00
CA GLY A 109 -9.03 9.69 6.96
C GLY A 109 -9.98 9.33 5.81
N GLY A 110 -10.11 8.04 5.47
CA GLY A 110 -11.10 7.54 4.53
C GLY A 110 -12.53 7.77 5.01
N VAL A 111 -12.79 7.53 6.29
CA VAL A 111 -14.10 7.83 6.94
C VAL A 111 -14.38 9.34 6.88
N LEU A 112 -13.41 10.18 7.24
CA LEU A 112 -13.55 11.64 7.16
C LEU A 112 -13.81 12.11 5.72
N ALA A 113 -13.17 11.51 4.74
CA ALA A 113 -13.36 11.84 3.33
C ALA A 113 -14.78 11.43 2.85
N ALA A 114 -15.28 10.27 3.29
CA ALA A 114 -16.63 9.82 2.97
C ALA A 114 -17.71 10.76 3.56
N HIS A 115 -17.55 11.21 4.80
CA HIS A 115 -18.48 12.14 5.45
C HIS A 115 -18.40 13.58 4.92
N ALA A 116 -17.35 13.92 4.19
CA ALA A 116 -17.23 15.25 3.60
C ALA A 116 -18.13 15.46 2.38
N THR A 117 -18.91 14.47 1.94
CA THR A 117 -19.91 14.56 0.88
C THR A 117 -21.29 14.61 1.48
N SER A 118 -22.01 15.72 1.27
CA SER A 118 -23.40 15.87 1.74
C SER A 118 -24.45 15.37 0.74
N GLY A 119 -24.02 14.84 -0.40
CA GLY A 119 -24.94 14.31 -1.44
C GLY A 119 -25.81 15.38 -2.12
N ARG A 120 -25.49 16.67 -1.98
CA ARG A 120 -26.24 17.76 -2.58
C ARG A 120 -26.04 17.79 -4.10
N PRO A 121 -27.08 18.19 -4.86
CA PRO A 121 -26.94 18.39 -6.29
C PRO A 121 -25.79 19.38 -6.61
N GLY A 122 -24.86 18.97 -7.49
CA GLY A 122 -23.69 19.77 -7.87
C GLY A 122 -22.42 19.47 -7.06
N GLU A 123 -22.48 18.66 -6.01
CA GLU A 123 -21.28 18.20 -5.30
C GLU A 123 -20.66 16.95 -5.98
N PRO A 124 -19.32 16.76 -5.86
CA PRO A 124 -18.70 15.55 -6.35
C PRO A 124 -19.29 14.29 -5.69
N SER A 125 -19.43 13.21 -6.45
CA SER A 125 -19.90 11.95 -5.90
C SER A 125 -18.96 11.42 -4.81
N ALA A 126 -19.49 10.61 -3.87
CA ALA A 126 -18.68 9.96 -2.85
C ALA A 126 -17.53 9.13 -3.46
N ALA A 127 -17.77 8.49 -4.61
CA ALA A 127 -16.75 7.76 -5.35
C ALA A 127 -15.63 8.67 -5.85
N THR A 128 -15.95 9.85 -6.37
CA THR A 128 -14.96 10.86 -6.81
C THR A 128 -14.13 11.35 -5.64
N VAL A 129 -14.75 11.63 -4.50
CA VAL A 129 -14.08 12.11 -3.29
C VAL A 129 -13.13 11.05 -2.71
N LEU A 130 -13.58 9.81 -2.61
CA LEU A 130 -12.75 8.70 -2.15
C LEU A 130 -11.63 8.39 -3.16
N GLY A 131 -11.91 8.47 -4.45
CA GLY A 131 -10.88 8.33 -5.50
C GLY A 131 -9.78 9.40 -5.37
N LEU A 132 -10.16 10.65 -5.12
CA LEU A 132 -9.21 11.75 -4.88
C LEU A 132 -8.42 11.53 -3.58
N TYR A 133 -9.09 11.07 -2.51
CA TYR A 133 -8.44 10.75 -1.24
C TYR A 133 -7.38 9.65 -1.44
N TYR A 134 -7.75 8.52 -1.99
CA TYR A 134 -6.81 7.39 -2.18
C TYR A 134 -5.74 7.67 -3.24
N GLY A 135 -6.03 8.50 -4.24
CA GLY A 135 -5.06 8.98 -5.23
C GLY A 135 -3.88 9.72 -4.62
N GLY A 136 -4.05 10.27 -3.42
CA GLY A 136 -2.96 10.85 -2.62
C GLY A 136 -1.80 9.87 -2.40
N GLY A 137 -2.08 8.57 -2.28
CA GLY A 137 -1.03 7.55 -2.15
C GLY A 137 -0.06 7.55 -3.34
N GLY A 138 -0.58 7.58 -4.57
CA GLY A 138 0.23 7.71 -5.77
C GLY A 138 1.00 9.03 -5.84
N ALA A 139 0.37 10.14 -5.41
CA ALA A 139 1.05 11.44 -5.31
C ALA A 139 2.22 11.40 -4.32
N GLY A 140 2.07 10.72 -3.18
CA GLY A 140 3.15 10.53 -2.20
C GLY A 140 4.33 9.71 -2.76
N ILE A 141 4.04 8.66 -3.54
CA ILE A 141 5.07 7.88 -4.26
C ILE A 141 5.78 8.78 -5.27
N LEU A 142 5.05 9.54 -6.08
CA LEU A 142 5.61 10.46 -7.07
C LEU A 142 6.53 11.49 -6.42
N VAL A 143 6.07 12.17 -5.37
CA VAL A 143 6.85 13.19 -4.68
C VAL A 143 8.11 12.59 -4.04
N SER A 144 8.02 11.43 -3.39
CA SER A 144 9.19 10.77 -2.82
C SER A 144 10.20 10.37 -3.90
N GLY A 145 9.72 9.91 -5.06
CA GLY A 145 10.57 9.56 -6.20
C GLY A 145 11.33 10.73 -6.78
N LEU A 146 10.70 11.88 -6.88
CA LEU A 146 11.36 13.10 -7.37
C LEU A 146 12.35 13.69 -6.36
N ALA A 147 12.04 13.58 -5.05
CA ALA A 147 12.83 14.25 -4.02
C ALA A 147 13.99 13.39 -3.49
N MET A 148 13.77 12.09 -3.22
CA MET A 148 14.76 11.29 -2.47
C MET A 148 16.02 10.97 -3.25
N PRO A 149 15.99 10.49 -4.52
CA PRO A 149 17.24 10.19 -5.23
C PRO A 149 18.12 11.43 -5.42
N ALA A 150 17.51 12.57 -5.76
CA ALA A 150 18.24 13.82 -5.88
C ALA A 150 18.83 14.29 -4.55
N LEU A 151 18.10 14.11 -3.43
CA LEU A 151 18.60 14.44 -2.10
C LEU A 151 19.80 13.59 -1.70
N LEU A 152 19.77 12.28 -1.99
CA LEU A 152 20.85 11.36 -1.66
C LEU A 152 22.12 11.61 -2.48
N GLU A 153 22.01 12.22 -3.67
CA GLU A 153 23.19 12.63 -4.48
C GLU A 153 23.83 13.96 -4.03
N LEU A 154 23.05 14.86 -3.38
CA LEU A 154 23.55 16.17 -2.94
C LEU A 154 24.59 16.08 -1.79
N GLU A 155 24.60 14.97 -1.09
CA GLU A 155 25.55 14.68 0.01
C GLU A 155 26.55 13.59 -0.42
N PRO A 156 27.62 13.95 -1.15
CA PRO A 156 28.51 12.97 -1.78
C PRO A 156 29.48 12.27 -0.80
N VAL A 157 29.39 12.50 0.50
CA VAL A 157 30.54 12.23 1.39
C VAL A 157 30.26 11.19 2.49
N GLU A 158 29.00 10.86 2.78
CA GLU A 158 28.74 10.04 3.96
C GLU A 158 27.84 8.84 3.65
N PRO A 159 28.20 7.62 4.10
CA PRO A 159 27.32 6.45 4.02
C PRO A 159 25.97 6.68 4.72
N ALA A 160 25.86 7.72 5.55
CA ALA A 160 24.68 8.06 6.34
C ALA A 160 23.66 9.01 5.66
N ALA A 161 23.73 9.26 4.36
CA ALA A 161 22.78 10.15 3.64
C ALA A 161 21.31 9.72 3.81
N TRP A 162 21.03 8.43 4.01
CA TRP A 162 19.69 7.91 4.33
C TRP A 162 19.07 8.54 5.60
N ARG A 163 19.90 9.02 6.56
CA ARG A 163 19.41 9.73 7.76
C ARG A 163 18.72 11.04 7.39
N ILE A 164 19.34 11.81 6.49
CA ILE A 164 18.75 13.04 5.94
C ILE A 164 17.44 12.71 5.21
N GLY A 165 17.42 11.60 4.45
CA GLY A 165 16.21 11.09 3.81
C GLY A 165 15.06 10.87 4.81
N TRP A 166 15.32 10.19 5.93
CA TRP A 166 14.30 10.01 6.98
C TRP A 166 13.86 11.32 7.62
N VAL A 167 14.77 12.25 7.88
CA VAL A 167 14.44 13.58 8.42
C VAL A 167 13.53 14.33 7.45
N CYS A 168 13.87 14.37 6.16
CA CYS A 168 13.08 15.06 5.15
C CYS A 168 11.68 14.43 5.00
N ILE A 169 11.57 13.11 4.95
CA ILE A 169 10.31 12.40 4.90
C ILE A 169 9.47 12.69 6.15
N GLY A 170 10.08 12.67 7.33
CA GLY A 170 9.43 12.96 8.60
C GLY A 170 8.91 14.40 8.68
N ILE A 171 9.73 15.38 8.29
CA ILE A 171 9.33 16.81 8.22
C ILE A 171 8.19 16.98 7.21
N ALA A 172 8.29 16.42 6.02
CA ALA A 172 7.23 16.47 5.02
C ALA A 172 5.92 15.87 5.56
N SER A 173 6.01 14.77 6.32
CA SER A 173 4.86 14.14 6.98
C SER A 173 4.24 15.02 8.06
N LEU A 174 5.05 15.76 8.83
CA LEU A 174 4.55 16.72 9.82
C LEU A 174 3.89 17.94 9.15
N LEU A 175 4.45 18.44 8.06
CA LEU A 175 3.83 19.53 7.29
C LEU A 175 2.48 19.09 6.70
N ALA A 176 2.44 17.89 6.13
CA ALA A 176 1.20 17.28 5.63
C ALA A 176 0.16 17.10 6.74
N LEU A 177 0.58 16.67 7.95
CA LEU A 177 -0.28 16.58 9.13
C LEU A 177 -0.88 17.94 9.51
N VAL A 178 -0.10 19.00 9.51
CA VAL A 178 -0.60 20.35 9.83
C VAL A 178 -1.70 20.76 8.85
N VAL A 179 -1.45 20.60 7.55
CA VAL A 179 -2.41 20.95 6.49
C VAL A 179 -3.66 20.07 6.56
N ALA A 180 -3.50 18.75 6.64
CA ALA A 180 -4.60 17.82 6.73
C ALA A 180 -5.40 18.00 8.05
N GLY A 181 -4.70 18.20 9.18
CA GLY A 181 -5.32 18.44 10.48
C GLY A 181 -6.14 19.73 10.53
N MET A 182 -5.67 20.81 9.88
CA MET A 182 -6.47 22.03 9.73
C MET A 182 -7.73 21.79 8.86
N ALA A 183 -7.60 20.98 7.83
CA ALA A 183 -8.75 20.66 6.97
C ALA A 183 -9.82 19.88 7.73
N THR A 184 -9.42 18.94 8.60
CA THR A 184 -10.39 18.17 9.40
C THR A 184 -11.19 19.06 10.35
N ARG A 185 -10.64 20.22 10.78
CA ARG A 185 -11.37 21.18 11.65
C ARG A 185 -12.55 21.86 10.97
N ARG A 186 -12.59 21.85 9.64
CA ARG A 186 -13.66 22.46 8.85
C ARG A 186 -14.78 21.47 8.51
N LEU A 187 -14.59 20.17 8.85
CA LEU A 187 -15.63 19.18 8.68
C LEU A 187 -16.62 19.27 9.84
N PRO A 188 -17.93 19.01 9.62
CA PRO A 188 -18.90 18.93 10.70
C PRO A 188 -18.42 17.98 11.80
N GLU A 189 -18.65 18.34 13.07
CA GLU A 189 -18.46 17.39 14.17
C GLU A 189 -19.51 16.28 14.04
N GLU A 190 -19.07 15.04 14.12
CA GLU A 190 -19.97 13.89 14.18
C GLU A 190 -20.86 14.06 15.40
N SER A 191 -22.17 14.20 15.18
CA SER A 191 -23.15 13.94 16.22
C SER A 191 -23.01 12.46 16.61
N GLU A 192 -22.86 12.16 17.88
CA GLU A 192 -22.67 10.82 18.48
C GLU A 192 -23.85 9.84 18.26
N THR A 193 -24.72 10.08 17.27
CA THR A 193 -25.99 9.39 17.06
C THR A 193 -26.09 8.71 15.68
N ASP A 194 -25.10 7.91 15.31
CA ASP A 194 -25.35 6.85 14.32
C ASP A 194 -24.31 5.70 14.44
N GLY A 195 -24.02 5.33 15.66
CA GLY A 195 -23.58 3.98 15.99
C GLY A 195 -24.77 3.05 15.80
N GLY A 196 -25.06 2.69 14.56
CA GLY A 196 -26.04 1.65 14.29
C GLY A 196 -25.69 0.43 15.10
N GLU A 197 -26.46 0.19 16.14
CA GLU A 197 -26.64 -1.10 16.78
C GLU A 197 -27.30 -2.08 15.79
N ASP A 198 -26.68 -2.30 14.66
CA ASP A 198 -26.92 -3.52 13.91
C ASP A 198 -26.02 -4.59 14.54
N GLY A 199 -26.52 -4.99 15.71
CA GLY A 199 -26.02 -6.10 16.47
C GLY A 199 -25.76 -7.30 15.57
N ALA A 200 -24.62 -7.88 15.82
CA ALA A 200 -24.31 -9.24 15.44
C ALA A 200 -25.38 -10.18 16.01
N GLU A 201 -26.55 -10.27 15.42
CA GLU A 201 -27.36 -11.47 15.49
C GLU A 201 -26.62 -12.56 14.73
N ALA A 202 -25.84 -13.33 15.49
CA ALA A 202 -25.36 -14.63 15.05
C ALA A 202 -26.58 -15.49 14.73
N ARG A 203 -27.05 -15.46 13.50
CA ARG A 203 -27.97 -16.46 12.99
C ARG A 203 -27.19 -17.75 12.82
N ASN A 204 -27.38 -18.65 13.79
CA ASN A 204 -27.06 -20.07 13.68
C ASN A 204 -27.88 -20.66 12.53
N GLY A 205 -27.23 -20.89 11.42
CA GLY A 205 -27.73 -21.65 10.27
C GLY A 205 -26.51 -22.20 9.54
N ASP A 206 -26.58 -23.44 9.08
CA ASP A 206 -25.56 -24.13 8.24
C ASP A 206 -25.32 -23.48 6.87
N GLU A 207 -25.32 -22.15 6.78
CA GLU A 207 -24.92 -21.42 5.59
C GLU A 207 -23.39 -21.53 5.47
N VAL A 208 -22.93 -22.11 4.37
CA VAL A 208 -21.53 -22.10 3.93
C VAL A 208 -21.00 -20.68 4.14
N SER A 209 -20.02 -20.53 5.03
CA SER A 209 -19.47 -19.20 5.36
C SER A 209 -19.20 -18.44 4.06
N PRO A 210 -19.80 -17.23 3.87
CA PRO A 210 -19.66 -16.48 2.61
C PRO A 210 -18.21 -16.32 2.16
N VAL A 211 -17.27 -16.32 3.10
CA VAL A 211 -15.83 -16.26 2.85
C VAL A 211 -15.32 -17.50 2.09
N ARG A 212 -15.91 -18.68 2.29
CA ARG A 212 -15.50 -19.89 1.56
C ARG A 212 -15.81 -19.83 0.07
N LEU A 213 -16.84 -19.10 -0.33
CA LEU A 213 -17.18 -18.87 -1.73
C LEU A 213 -16.10 -18.05 -2.47
N LEU A 214 -15.33 -17.27 -1.74
CA LEU A 214 -14.27 -16.41 -2.27
C LEU A 214 -12.87 -17.00 -2.08
N ALA A 215 -12.75 -18.26 -1.67
CA ALA A 215 -11.47 -18.89 -1.37
C ALA A 215 -10.40 -18.77 -2.50
N PRO A 216 -10.73 -18.95 -3.80
CA PRO A 216 -9.74 -18.75 -4.86
C PRO A 216 -9.28 -17.30 -4.94
N ALA A 217 -10.19 -16.33 -4.85
CA ALA A 217 -9.83 -14.92 -4.89
C ALA A 217 -9.02 -14.50 -3.66
N LEU A 218 -9.34 -15.02 -2.47
CA LEU A 218 -8.59 -14.81 -1.24
C LEU A 218 -7.16 -15.35 -1.35
N ALA A 219 -6.99 -16.55 -1.89
CA ALA A 219 -5.67 -17.13 -2.15
C ALA A 219 -4.89 -16.32 -3.19
N ALA A 220 -5.54 -15.88 -4.27
CA ALA A 220 -4.94 -15.00 -5.26
C ALA A 220 -4.47 -13.67 -4.66
N TYR A 221 -5.26 -13.09 -3.76
CA TYR A 221 -4.92 -11.82 -3.12
C TYR A 221 -3.80 -11.96 -2.08
N PHE A 222 -3.71 -13.10 -1.40
CA PHE A 222 -2.54 -13.45 -0.57
C PHE A 222 -1.27 -13.52 -1.41
N LEU A 223 -1.32 -14.23 -2.55
CA LEU A 223 -0.19 -14.33 -3.49
C LEU A 223 0.18 -12.97 -4.06
N PHE A 224 -0.81 -12.16 -4.43
CA PHE A 224 -0.58 -10.77 -4.84
C PHE A 224 0.12 -9.97 -3.74
N GLY A 225 -0.38 -10.04 -2.49
CA GLY A 225 0.23 -9.37 -1.34
C GLY A 225 1.69 -9.77 -1.13
N THR A 226 1.99 -11.08 -1.30
CA THR A 226 3.35 -11.60 -1.17
C THR A 226 4.26 -11.10 -2.29
N GLY A 227 3.81 -11.16 -3.54
CA GLY A 227 4.66 -10.83 -4.70
C GLY A 227 4.87 -9.32 -4.88
N TYR A 228 3.80 -8.52 -4.88
CA TYR A 228 3.92 -7.09 -5.20
C TYR A 228 4.82 -6.33 -4.22
N ILE A 229 4.78 -6.69 -2.93
CA ILE A 229 5.57 -6.00 -1.92
C ILE A 229 7.06 -6.30 -2.04
N VAL A 230 7.42 -7.47 -2.54
CA VAL A 230 8.82 -7.82 -2.84
C VAL A 230 9.36 -6.90 -3.92
N TYR A 231 8.63 -6.76 -5.02
CA TYR A 231 9.00 -5.86 -6.10
C TYR A 231 9.13 -4.41 -5.57
N MET A 232 8.13 -3.90 -4.87
CA MET A 232 8.15 -2.56 -4.28
C MET A 232 9.28 -2.33 -3.28
N THR A 233 9.78 -3.39 -2.64
CA THR A 233 10.87 -3.30 -1.67
C THR A 233 12.23 -3.22 -2.35
N PHE A 234 12.46 -4.04 -3.36
CA PHE A 234 13.79 -4.30 -3.88
C PHE A 234 14.06 -3.77 -5.29
N VAL A 235 13.03 -3.30 -6.02
CA VAL A 235 13.22 -2.87 -7.41
C VAL A 235 14.21 -1.71 -7.55
N VAL A 236 14.22 -0.77 -6.61
CA VAL A 236 15.16 0.37 -6.64
C VAL A 236 16.60 -0.13 -6.43
N ALA A 237 16.82 -0.97 -5.41
CA ALA A 237 18.13 -1.58 -5.19
C ALA A 237 18.61 -2.36 -6.41
N PHE A 238 17.71 -3.14 -7.03
CA PHE A 238 18.00 -3.90 -8.23
C PHE A 238 18.40 -3.02 -9.43
N LEU A 239 17.71 -1.91 -9.65
CA LEU A 239 18.05 -0.96 -10.71
C LEU A 239 19.41 -0.30 -10.45
N MET A 240 19.68 0.09 -9.20
CA MET A 240 20.97 0.67 -8.80
C MET A 240 22.11 -0.34 -8.93
N ASP A 241 21.92 -1.60 -8.54
CA ASP A 241 22.89 -2.70 -8.74
C ASP A 241 23.22 -2.91 -10.23
N ARG A 242 22.31 -2.53 -11.14
CA ARG A 242 22.49 -2.55 -12.60
C ARG A 242 23.02 -1.22 -13.18
N GLY A 243 23.39 -0.27 -12.32
CA GLY A 243 24.01 0.98 -12.70
C GLY A 243 23.04 2.12 -13.01
N ALA A 244 21.76 2.00 -12.62
CA ALA A 244 20.82 3.11 -12.75
C ALA A 244 21.23 4.27 -11.85
N GLY A 245 21.37 5.46 -12.43
CA GLY A 245 21.65 6.69 -11.69
C GLY A 245 20.41 7.27 -11.02
N ALA A 246 20.61 8.27 -10.14
CA ALA A 246 19.52 8.88 -9.39
C ALA A 246 18.42 9.47 -10.28
N LEU A 247 18.75 10.06 -11.41
CA LEU A 247 17.74 10.57 -12.36
C LEU A 247 16.85 9.45 -12.90
N GLU A 248 17.45 8.31 -13.26
CA GLU A 248 16.70 7.15 -13.76
C GLU A 248 15.78 6.58 -12.68
N VAL A 249 16.28 6.43 -11.46
CA VAL A 249 15.48 5.99 -10.29
C VAL A 249 14.37 7.01 -10.01
N SER A 250 14.65 8.31 -10.07
CA SER A 250 13.64 9.36 -9.88
C SER A 250 12.52 9.27 -10.90
N VAL A 251 12.85 9.15 -12.19
CA VAL A 251 11.86 9.04 -13.26
C VAL A 251 11.07 7.74 -13.15
N PHE A 252 11.75 6.62 -12.87
CA PHE A 252 11.12 5.32 -12.63
C PHE A 252 10.06 5.40 -11.51
N TRP A 253 10.44 5.90 -10.34
CA TRP A 253 9.56 5.95 -9.18
C TRP A 253 8.44 6.98 -9.34
N ALA A 254 8.74 8.12 -9.95
CA ALA A 254 7.74 9.14 -10.28
C ALA A 254 6.70 8.61 -11.28
N LEU A 255 7.13 7.89 -12.32
CA LEU A 255 6.25 7.26 -13.30
C LEU A 255 5.36 6.20 -12.62
N LEU A 256 5.95 5.36 -11.76
CA LEU A 256 5.22 4.38 -10.97
C LEU A 256 4.13 5.06 -10.11
N GLY A 257 4.45 6.14 -9.43
CA GLY A 257 3.51 6.90 -8.60
C GLY A 257 2.41 7.59 -9.43
N ALA A 258 2.77 8.20 -10.55
CA ALA A 258 1.82 8.87 -11.44
C ALA A 258 0.81 7.87 -12.05
N THR A 259 1.31 6.72 -12.53
CA THR A 259 0.44 5.68 -13.10
C THR A 259 -0.40 5.00 -12.03
N ALA A 260 0.10 4.86 -10.80
CA ALA A 260 -0.66 4.37 -9.67
C ALA A 260 -1.84 5.29 -9.32
N ALA A 261 -1.63 6.61 -9.34
CA ALA A 261 -2.70 7.58 -9.13
C ALA A 261 -3.80 7.50 -10.23
N ALA A 262 -3.42 7.15 -11.45
CA ALA A 262 -4.32 7.00 -12.58
C ALA A 262 -4.95 5.59 -12.71
N SER A 263 -4.56 4.62 -11.89
CA SER A 263 -4.92 3.21 -12.06
C SER A 263 -6.44 2.95 -11.98
N ALA A 264 -7.15 3.60 -11.05
CA ALA A 264 -8.57 3.36 -10.84
C ALA A 264 -9.44 3.65 -12.09
N PRO A 265 -9.37 4.83 -12.73
CA PRO A 265 -10.16 5.09 -13.95
C PRO A 265 -9.71 4.24 -15.14
N VAL A 266 -8.43 3.88 -15.23
CA VAL A 266 -7.91 3.02 -16.32
C VAL A 266 -8.51 1.62 -16.26
N TRP A 267 -8.64 1.05 -15.06
CA TRP A 267 -9.12 -0.31 -14.86
C TRP A 267 -10.63 -0.44 -14.67
N ALA A 268 -11.36 0.68 -14.42
CA ALA A 268 -12.80 0.66 -14.19
C ALA A 268 -13.57 -0.10 -15.29
N PRO A 269 -13.34 0.13 -16.61
CA PRO A 269 -14.08 -0.57 -17.66
C PRO A 269 -13.85 -2.09 -17.66
N VAL A 270 -12.62 -2.53 -17.30
CA VAL A 270 -12.26 -3.96 -17.23
C VAL A 270 -12.91 -4.60 -16.01
N ILE A 271 -12.91 -3.90 -14.86
CA ILE A 271 -13.50 -4.39 -13.62
C ILE A 271 -15.00 -4.50 -13.71
N GLU A 272 -15.66 -3.57 -14.41
CA GLU A 272 -17.12 -3.56 -14.62
C GLU A 272 -17.56 -4.51 -15.74
N GLY A 273 -16.73 -4.68 -16.77
CA GLY A 273 -17.07 -5.48 -17.95
C GLY A 273 -16.84 -6.98 -17.82
N LEU A 274 -16.08 -7.43 -16.83
CA LEU A 274 -15.76 -8.84 -16.62
C LEU A 274 -16.42 -9.37 -15.34
N SER A 275 -16.72 -10.67 -15.29
CA SER A 275 -17.37 -11.34 -14.16
C SER A 275 -16.43 -12.32 -13.42
N GLY A 276 -16.76 -12.61 -12.16
CA GLY A 276 -16.00 -13.55 -11.32
C GLY A 276 -14.59 -13.06 -11.02
N GLY A 277 -13.62 -13.94 -11.07
CA GLY A 277 -12.21 -13.63 -10.80
C GLY A 277 -11.44 -13.06 -11.99
N ARG A 278 -12.05 -12.94 -13.17
CA ARG A 278 -11.38 -12.45 -14.38
C ARG A 278 -10.83 -11.03 -14.26
N PRO A 279 -11.54 -10.03 -13.68
CA PRO A 279 -10.98 -8.71 -13.46
C PRO A 279 -9.73 -8.78 -12.58
N LEU A 280 -9.82 -9.49 -11.48
CA LEU A 280 -8.71 -9.67 -10.54
C LEU A 280 -7.50 -10.33 -11.21
N ALA A 281 -7.73 -11.39 -11.98
CA ALA A 281 -6.71 -12.09 -12.75
C ALA A 281 -6.02 -11.18 -13.77
N ALA A 282 -6.80 -10.40 -14.53
CA ALA A 282 -6.26 -9.47 -15.54
C ALA A 282 -5.35 -8.42 -14.92
N VAL A 283 -5.80 -7.79 -13.82
CA VAL A 283 -5.01 -6.77 -13.13
C VAL A 283 -3.73 -7.36 -12.55
N ILE A 284 -3.80 -8.50 -11.84
CA ILE A 284 -2.61 -9.17 -11.27
C ILE A 284 -1.65 -9.63 -12.37
N ALA A 285 -2.16 -10.11 -13.52
CA ALA A 285 -1.30 -10.49 -14.64
C ALA A 285 -0.48 -9.32 -15.18
N VAL A 286 -1.08 -8.12 -15.30
CA VAL A 286 -0.34 -6.93 -15.74
C VAL A 286 0.69 -6.49 -14.69
N VAL A 287 0.37 -6.60 -13.39
CA VAL A 287 1.35 -6.38 -12.32
C VAL A 287 2.52 -7.36 -12.45
N ALA A 288 2.23 -8.66 -12.71
CA ALA A 288 3.26 -9.68 -12.90
C ALA A 288 4.15 -9.41 -14.12
N VAL A 289 3.55 -8.99 -15.24
CA VAL A 289 4.30 -8.56 -16.43
C VAL A 289 5.19 -7.36 -16.09
N GLY A 290 4.66 -6.36 -15.39
CA GLY A 290 5.45 -5.23 -14.91
C GLY A 290 6.64 -5.67 -14.05
N ALA A 291 6.42 -6.62 -13.13
CA ALA A 291 7.47 -7.09 -12.24
C ALA A 291 8.59 -7.88 -12.94
N ILE A 292 8.26 -8.65 -13.99
CA ILE A 292 9.26 -9.47 -14.70
C ILE A 292 10.06 -8.69 -15.76
N LEU A 293 9.50 -7.62 -16.31
CA LEU A 293 10.13 -6.87 -17.41
C LEU A 293 11.59 -6.50 -17.16
N PRO A 294 11.98 -5.87 -16.04
CA PRO A 294 13.37 -5.46 -15.82
C PRO A 294 14.30 -6.64 -15.50
N LEU A 295 13.76 -7.84 -15.29
CA LEU A 295 14.55 -9.06 -15.12
C LEU A 295 14.89 -9.73 -16.45
N VAL A 296 14.06 -9.54 -17.46
CA VAL A 296 14.20 -10.19 -18.79
C VAL A 296 14.86 -9.26 -19.81
N PHE A 297 14.58 -7.96 -19.71
CA PHE A 297 15.09 -6.96 -20.64
C PHE A 297 15.93 -5.93 -19.89
N ASP A 298 17.11 -5.66 -20.42
CA ASP A 298 18.00 -4.64 -19.89
C ASP A 298 17.62 -3.25 -20.41
N GLY A 299 18.04 -2.22 -19.66
CA GLY A 299 17.98 -0.83 -20.07
C GLY A 299 16.76 -0.06 -19.55
N THR A 300 16.87 1.25 -19.66
CA THR A 300 15.96 2.26 -19.11
C THR A 300 14.52 2.12 -19.62
N LEU A 301 14.34 1.72 -20.88
CA LEU A 301 13.01 1.54 -21.48
C LEU A 301 12.24 0.41 -20.79
N ALA A 302 12.91 -0.71 -20.50
CA ALA A 302 12.29 -1.84 -19.79
C ALA A 302 11.94 -1.45 -18.35
N ALA A 303 12.80 -0.69 -17.67
CA ALA A 303 12.52 -0.17 -16.35
C ALA A 303 11.29 0.76 -16.36
N PHE A 304 11.20 1.69 -17.30
CA PHE A 304 10.06 2.62 -17.38
C PHE A 304 8.75 1.92 -17.78
N ALA A 305 8.82 0.95 -18.71
CA ALA A 305 7.64 0.12 -19.02
C ALA A 305 7.19 -0.68 -17.81
N SER A 306 8.12 -1.23 -17.03
CA SER A 306 7.86 -1.89 -15.76
C SER A 306 7.16 -0.96 -14.77
N ALA A 307 7.69 0.26 -14.54
CA ALA A 307 7.09 1.27 -13.68
C ALA A 307 5.65 1.61 -14.10
N ALA A 308 5.42 1.79 -15.40
CA ALA A 308 4.10 2.14 -15.93
C ALA A 308 3.09 1.02 -15.77
N LEU A 309 3.45 -0.23 -16.11
CA LEU A 309 2.56 -1.39 -16.00
C LEU A 309 2.28 -1.76 -14.55
N PHE A 310 3.34 -1.87 -13.76
CA PHE A 310 3.21 -2.21 -12.34
C PHE A 310 2.46 -1.11 -11.58
N GLY A 311 2.91 0.14 -11.69
CA GLY A 311 2.29 1.29 -11.05
C GLY A 311 0.83 1.45 -11.46
N GLY A 312 0.55 1.42 -12.77
CA GLY A 312 -0.80 1.56 -13.33
C GLY A 312 -1.78 0.45 -12.96
N SER A 313 -1.32 -0.61 -12.28
CA SER A 313 -2.17 -1.77 -12.01
C SER A 313 -2.23 -2.17 -10.53
N PHE A 314 -1.16 -2.03 -9.73
CA PHE A 314 -1.13 -2.64 -8.40
C PHE A 314 -2.19 -2.11 -7.43
N LEU A 315 -2.58 -0.83 -7.50
CA LEU A 315 -3.68 -0.29 -6.70
C LEU A 315 -5.05 -0.72 -7.21
N ALA A 316 -5.19 -0.98 -8.51
CA ALA A 316 -6.44 -1.45 -9.08
C ALA A 316 -6.82 -2.87 -8.62
N VAL A 317 -5.85 -3.67 -8.15
CA VAL A 317 -6.12 -4.99 -7.54
C VAL A 317 -7.03 -4.84 -6.31
N VAL A 318 -6.84 -3.79 -5.50
CA VAL A 318 -7.69 -3.47 -4.34
C VAL A 318 -9.11 -3.13 -4.79
N THR A 319 -9.24 -2.37 -5.88
CA THR A 319 -10.54 -2.04 -6.47
C THR A 319 -11.26 -3.29 -6.99
N ALA A 320 -10.53 -4.18 -7.70
CA ALA A 320 -11.07 -5.42 -8.23
C ALA A 320 -11.57 -6.37 -7.11
N THR A 321 -10.84 -6.48 -6.00
CA THR A 321 -11.28 -7.30 -4.85
C THR A 321 -12.50 -6.70 -4.16
N THR A 322 -12.56 -5.39 -3.99
CA THR A 322 -13.73 -4.72 -3.40
C THR A 322 -14.97 -4.89 -4.27
N ALA A 323 -14.82 -4.74 -5.60
CA ALA A 323 -15.91 -4.99 -6.54
C ALA A 323 -16.37 -6.45 -6.49
N LEU A 324 -15.43 -7.40 -6.44
CA LEU A 324 -15.76 -8.83 -6.32
C LEU A 324 -16.57 -9.13 -5.05
N VAL A 325 -16.18 -8.58 -3.90
CA VAL A 325 -16.92 -8.73 -2.63
C VAL A 325 -18.35 -8.22 -2.77
N ARG A 326 -18.52 -7.01 -3.35
CA ARG A 326 -19.84 -6.41 -3.53
C ARG A 326 -20.75 -7.19 -4.48
N HIS A 327 -20.18 -7.79 -5.52
CA HIS A 327 -20.95 -8.61 -6.48
C HIS A 327 -21.22 -10.03 -5.97
N SER A 328 -20.46 -10.54 -5.02
CA SER A 328 -20.52 -11.94 -4.60
C SER A 328 -21.19 -12.15 -3.24
N LEU A 329 -21.30 -11.11 -2.41
CA LEU A 329 -21.83 -11.20 -1.05
C LEU A 329 -23.00 -10.23 -0.85
N PRO A 330 -23.98 -10.59 0.01
CA PRO A 330 -25.01 -9.66 0.44
C PRO A 330 -24.41 -8.50 1.25
N ALA A 331 -25.07 -7.35 1.27
CA ALA A 331 -24.52 -6.11 1.86
C ALA A 331 -24.07 -6.24 3.32
N HIS A 332 -24.79 -7.00 4.14
CA HIS A 332 -24.42 -7.24 5.54
C HIS A 332 -23.11 -8.02 5.72
N ALA A 333 -22.67 -8.80 4.71
CA ALA A 333 -21.46 -9.59 4.74
C ALA A 333 -20.23 -8.87 4.11
N TRP A 334 -20.41 -7.67 3.51
CA TRP A 334 -19.29 -6.93 2.90
C TRP A 334 -18.16 -6.61 3.89
N PRO A 335 -18.43 -6.14 5.13
CA PRO A 335 -17.34 -5.86 6.08
C PRO A 335 -16.49 -7.10 6.37
N THR A 336 -17.12 -8.25 6.57
CA THR A 336 -16.44 -9.52 6.82
C THR A 336 -15.61 -9.97 5.61
N GLY A 337 -16.16 -9.85 4.40
CA GLY A 337 -15.45 -10.15 3.16
C GLY A 337 -14.22 -9.25 2.98
N ILE A 338 -14.37 -7.95 3.11
CA ILE A 338 -13.26 -6.98 2.98
C ILE A 338 -12.19 -7.24 4.04
N ALA A 339 -12.60 -7.53 5.29
CA ALA A 339 -11.66 -7.86 6.37
C ALA A 339 -10.84 -9.12 6.04
N ALA A 340 -11.46 -10.17 5.53
CA ALA A 340 -10.77 -11.41 5.14
C ALA A 340 -9.71 -11.14 4.04
N PHE A 341 -10.07 -10.39 2.99
CA PHE A 341 -9.11 -9.97 1.97
C PHE A 341 -7.96 -9.15 2.57
N THR A 342 -8.26 -8.18 3.43
CA THR A 342 -7.26 -7.33 4.08
C THR A 342 -6.28 -8.13 4.92
N ILE A 343 -6.76 -9.09 5.72
CA ILE A 343 -5.91 -9.93 6.58
C ILE A 343 -4.98 -10.79 5.72
N LEU A 344 -5.51 -11.49 4.70
CA LEU A 344 -4.69 -12.35 3.85
C LEU A 344 -3.66 -11.56 3.03
N PHE A 345 -4.05 -10.41 2.49
CA PHE A 345 -3.14 -9.50 1.81
C PHE A 345 -2.00 -9.04 2.72
N ALA A 346 -2.32 -8.58 3.93
CA ALA A 346 -1.31 -8.13 4.88
C ALA A 346 -0.40 -9.28 5.36
N THR A 347 -0.95 -10.49 5.53
CA THR A 347 -0.16 -11.68 5.84
C THR A 347 0.84 -11.99 4.72
N GLY A 348 0.41 -11.93 3.45
CA GLY A 348 1.30 -12.08 2.30
C GLY A 348 2.43 -11.06 2.31
N GLN A 349 2.13 -9.81 2.64
CA GLN A 349 3.13 -8.75 2.73
C GLN A 349 4.15 -8.96 3.87
N CYS A 350 3.76 -9.62 4.95
CA CYS A 350 4.68 -9.96 6.03
C CYS A 350 5.68 -11.06 5.62
N VAL A 351 5.28 -11.97 4.73
CA VAL A 351 6.12 -13.09 4.31
C VAL A 351 7.07 -12.72 3.17
N GLY A 352 6.56 -11.98 2.19
CA GLY A 352 7.23 -11.74 0.90
C GLY A 352 8.66 -11.20 1.04
N PRO A 353 8.86 -10.03 1.67
CA PRO A 353 10.17 -9.37 1.66
C PRO A 353 11.26 -10.15 2.37
N VAL A 354 10.96 -10.80 3.50
CA VAL A 354 11.94 -11.62 4.23
C VAL A 354 12.31 -12.87 3.43
N ALA A 355 11.33 -13.57 2.89
CA ALA A 355 11.57 -14.78 2.11
C ALA A 355 12.39 -14.49 0.83
N SER A 356 12.01 -13.43 0.10
CA SER A 356 12.72 -13.00 -1.08
C SER A 356 14.14 -12.48 -0.76
N GLY A 357 14.28 -11.73 0.33
CA GLY A 357 15.58 -11.26 0.81
C GLY A 357 16.52 -12.42 1.15
N ALA A 358 16.02 -13.43 1.88
CA ALA A 358 16.83 -14.62 2.23
C ALA A 358 17.26 -15.42 0.99
N ILE A 359 16.39 -15.52 -0.02
CA ILE A 359 16.76 -16.11 -1.31
C ILE A 359 17.83 -15.27 -1.98
N SER A 360 17.66 -13.94 -2.05
CA SER A 360 18.64 -13.03 -2.64
C SER A 360 20.01 -13.12 -1.93
N ASP A 361 20.02 -13.21 -0.61
CA ASP A 361 21.24 -13.40 0.18
C ASP A 361 21.95 -14.73 -0.17
N SER A 362 21.21 -15.83 -0.37
CA SER A 362 21.79 -17.12 -0.71
C SER A 362 22.43 -17.17 -2.09
N PHE A 363 21.99 -16.31 -3.02
CA PHE A 363 22.55 -16.17 -4.36
C PHE A 363 23.49 -14.98 -4.52
N GLY A 364 23.61 -14.10 -3.52
CA GLY A 364 24.41 -12.88 -3.57
C GLY A 364 23.89 -11.82 -4.54
N ARG A 365 22.64 -11.90 -5.01
CA ARG A 365 22.03 -11.00 -6.00
C ARG A 365 20.50 -10.98 -5.91
N LEU A 366 19.86 -9.91 -6.38
CA LEU A 366 18.43 -9.67 -6.22
C LEU A 366 17.53 -10.42 -7.24
N GLU A 367 18.07 -10.82 -8.40
CA GLU A 367 17.27 -11.43 -9.46
C GLU A 367 16.48 -12.67 -9.03
N PRO A 368 17.03 -13.62 -8.25
CA PRO A 368 16.26 -14.80 -7.82
C PRO A 368 15.08 -14.43 -6.93
N GLY A 369 15.26 -13.49 -6.01
CA GLY A 369 14.19 -13.02 -5.12
C GLY A 369 13.09 -12.28 -5.88
N LEU A 370 13.45 -11.38 -6.80
CA LEU A 370 12.50 -10.69 -7.66
C LEU A 370 11.84 -11.63 -8.67
N GLY A 371 12.58 -12.61 -9.20
CA GLY A 371 12.03 -13.64 -10.09
C GLY A 371 10.96 -14.49 -9.39
N LEU A 372 11.20 -14.89 -8.14
CA LEU A 372 10.19 -15.57 -7.33
C LEU A 372 8.94 -14.69 -7.14
N SER A 373 9.11 -13.40 -6.89
CA SER A 373 8.01 -12.44 -6.79
C SER A 373 7.13 -12.45 -8.05
N ALA A 374 7.74 -12.38 -9.23
CA ALA A 374 7.01 -12.43 -10.50
C ALA A 374 6.28 -13.77 -10.69
N ILE A 375 6.90 -14.90 -10.36
CA ILE A 375 6.27 -16.23 -10.40
C ILE A 375 5.05 -16.28 -9.47
N ILE A 376 5.17 -15.77 -8.24
CA ILE A 376 4.07 -15.73 -7.27
C ILE A 376 2.92 -14.87 -7.80
N LEU A 377 3.22 -13.72 -8.44
CA LEU A 377 2.20 -12.86 -9.05
C LEU A 377 1.50 -13.58 -10.21
N PHE A 378 2.21 -14.26 -11.10
CA PHE A 378 1.59 -15.04 -12.16
C PHE A 378 0.73 -16.19 -11.60
N ALA A 379 1.20 -16.88 -10.56
CA ALA A 379 0.41 -17.90 -9.87
C ALA A 379 -0.87 -17.29 -9.28
N GLY A 380 -0.77 -16.10 -8.67
CA GLY A 380 -1.92 -15.35 -8.17
C GLY A 380 -2.95 -15.02 -9.26
N ALA A 381 -2.49 -14.59 -10.44
CA ALA A 381 -3.37 -14.34 -11.59
C ALA A 381 -4.09 -15.62 -12.06
N LEU A 382 -3.37 -16.73 -12.13
CA LEU A 382 -3.96 -18.04 -12.51
C LEU A 382 -4.98 -18.52 -11.47
N VAL A 383 -4.66 -18.42 -10.18
CA VAL A 383 -5.57 -18.82 -9.10
C VAL A 383 -6.82 -17.95 -9.10
N ALA A 384 -6.70 -16.65 -9.42
CA ALA A 384 -7.85 -15.76 -9.53
C ALA A 384 -8.86 -16.22 -10.60
N LEU A 385 -8.41 -16.82 -11.70
CA LEU A 385 -9.30 -17.37 -12.75
C LEU A 385 -10.20 -18.50 -12.24
N ALA A 386 -9.81 -19.21 -11.18
CA ALA A 386 -10.64 -20.24 -10.58
C ALA A 386 -11.84 -19.68 -9.81
N GLN A 387 -11.86 -18.37 -9.52
CA GLN A 387 -13.00 -17.72 -8.87
C GLN A 387 -14.18 -17.60 -9.84
N ARG A 388 -15.22 -18.36 -9.59
CA ARG A 388 -16.47 -18.30 -10.37
C ARG A 388 -17.28 -17.08 -9.97
N GLY A 389 -18.02 -16.52 -10.91
CA GLY A 389 -19.05 -15.52 -10.62
C GLY A 389 -20.17 -16.17 -9.79
N VAL A 390 -20.46 -15.61 -8.64
CA VAL A 390 -21.64 -16.02 -7.87
C VAL A 390 -22.83 -15.31 -8.49
N ARG A 391 -23.72 -16.07 -9.16
CA ARG A 391 -25.03 -15.55 -9.53
C ARG A 391 -25.89 -15.58 -8.28
N HIS A 392 -26.29 -14.43 -7.80
CA HIS A 392 -27.50 -14.36 -7.00
C HIS A 392 -28.66 -14.43 -8.00
N ASP A 393 -29.31 -15.58 -8.12
CA ASP A 393 -30.61 -15.65 -8.75
C ASP A 393 -31.56 -14.77 -7.90
N VAL A 394 -31.99 -13.67 -8.50
CA VAL A 394 -32.94 -12.69 -7.93
C VAL A 394 -34.33 -13.30 -7.95
#